data_9724c24843d65cdcc938564ad3c9af42
#
_entry.id   9724c24843d65cdcc938564ad3c9af42
#
_cell.length_a   1.000
_cell.length_b   1.000
_cell.length_c   1.000
_cell.angle_alpha   90.00
_cell.angle_beta   90.00
_cell.angle_gamma   90.00
#
_symmetry.space_group_name_H-M   'P 1'
#
loop_
_entity.id
_entity.type
_entity.pdbx_description
1 polymer ?
#
loop_
_entity_poly.entity_id
_entity_poly.type
_entity_poly.pdbx_seq_one_letter_code
_entity_poly.pdbx_strand_id
1 'polypeptide(L)'
;MYLCPRLLIEVVNLTSLNYMPVKIRLQRHGKKGKPFYWVVAADVRASRDGKFLQKIGTYNPNSNPAQIELDIDEAIKWLQFGAQPTETARRILSYKGVMLKYHLQGGVKKGALTQEQADAKFEAWQKEKEQKIVAKKESLHKGKVSAKQESVKAEQAYNQKRKEAQAAKAQEATAAPAEEASAQESEA
;
A
#
# COMPACT_ATOMS: atom_id res chain seq x y z
N MET A 1 50.20 -32.18 28.44
CA MET A 1 50.27 -30.83 27.87
C MET A 1 48.88 -30.20 28.01
N TYR A 2 48.63 -29.47 29.09
CA TYR A 2 47.33 -28.82 29.33
C TYR A 2 47.29 -27.47 28.63
N LEU A 3 46.48 -27.35 27.61
CA LEU A 3 46.23 -26.07 26.93
C LEU A 3 45.51 -25.11 27.89
N CYS A 4 46.11 -23.96 28.08
CA CYS A 4 45.64 -22.91 28.98
C CYS A 4 44.21 -22.45 28.62
N PRO A 5 43.21 -22.48 29.53
CA PRO A 5 41.82 -22.12 29.25
C PRO A 5 41.65 -20.66 28.82
N ARG A 6 42.66 -19.82 28.97
CA ARG A 6 42.65 -18.41 28.60
C ARG A 6 42.62 -18.17 27.08
N LEU A 7 43.21 -19.07 26.27
CA LEU A 7 43.19 -19.02 24.83
C LEU A 7 41.83 -19.38 24.22
N LEU A 8 41.04 -20.23 24.87
CA LEU A 8 39.70 -20.58 24.45
C LEU A 8 38.69 -19.43 24.62
N ILE A 9 38.86 -18.60 25.65
CA ILE A 9 37.99 -17.45 25.93
C ILE A 9 38.24 -16.32 24.93
N GLU A 10 39.45 -16.12 24.43
CA GLU A 10 39.73 -15.12 23.39
C GLU A 10 39.16 -15.49 22.03
N VAL A 11 39.18 -16.77 21.65
CA VAL A 11 38.60 -17.25 20.39
C VAL A 11 37.08 -17.08 20.39
N VAL A 12 36.42 -17.33 21.52
CA VAL A 12 34.96 -17.16 21.64
C VAL A 12 34.58 -15.67 21.60
N ASN A 13 35.38 -14.77 22.14
CA ASN A 13 35.15 -13.33 22.08
C ASN A 13 35.37 -12.74 20.68
N LEU A 14 36.30 -13.26 19.87
CA LEU A 14 36.51 -12.79 18.50
C LEU A 14 35.35 -13.17 17.55
N THR A 15 34.67 -14.28 17.79
CA THR A 15 33.52 -14.68 16.97
C THR A 15 32.23 -13.90 17.31
N SER A 16 32.13 -13.33 18.52
CA SER A 16 30.99 -12.50 18.93
C SER A 16 31.05 -11.05 18.46
N LEU A 17 32.21 -10.56 18.07
CA LEU A 17 32.43 -9.16 17.70
C LEU A 17 32.00 -8.78 16.26
N ASN A 18 31.75 -9.74 15.38
CA ASN A 18 31.42 -9.47 13.98
C ASN A 18 30.01 -9.85 13.55
N TYR A 19 29.13 -10.29 14.47
CA TYR A 19 27.73 -10.53 14.13
C TYR A 19 26.98 -9.20 14.15
N MET A 20 26.96 -8.52 13.01
CA MET A 20 26.10 -7.35 12.80
C MET A 20 24.73 -7.85 12.31
N PRO A 21 23.71 -7.88 13.18
CA PRO A 21 22.40 -8.36 12.78
C PRO A 21 21.79 -7.37 11.79
N VAL A 22 21.58 -7.81 10.56
CA VAL A 22 20.90 -7.04 9.51
C VAL A 22 19.40 -7.26 9.65
N LYS A 23 18.63 -6.17 9.55
CA LYS A 23 17.16 -6.24 9.48
C LYS A 23 16.65 -5.66 8.16
N ILE A 24 15.59 -6.31 7.63
CA ILE A 24 14.79 -5.73 6.57
C ILE A 24 13.69 -4.91 7.22
N ARG A 25 13.70 -3.60 6.99
CA ARG A 25 12.78 -2.66 7.62
C ARG A 25 12.31 -1.58 6.66
N LEU A 26 11.30 -0.81 7.10
CA LEU A 26 10.80 0.33 6.38
C LEU A 26 11.49 1.61 6.86
N GLN A 27 11.97 2.41 5.92
CA GLN A 27 12.36 3.80 6.14
C GLN A 27 11.25 4.71 5.64
N ARG A 28 10.96 5.77 6.40
CA ARG A 28 9.91 6.71 6.02
C ARG A 28 10.49 7.86 5.21
N HIS A 29 9.91 8.06 4.05
CA HIS A 29 10.14 9.18 3.15
C HIS A 29 8.82 9.89 2.84
N GLY A 30 8.85 10.86 1.93
CA GLY A 30 7.66 11.64 1.55
C GLY A 30 7.41 12.83 2.48
N LYS A 31 6.28 13.51 2.28
CA LYS A 31 5.92 14.71 3.02
C LYS A 31 4.81 14.47 4.05
N LYS A 32 4.51 15.50 4.85
CA LYS A 32 3.42 15.49 5.84
C LYS A 32 2.10 15.12 5.13
N GLY A 33 1.36 14.15 5.67
CA GLY A 33 0.11 13.65 5.11
C GLY A 33 0.22 12.69 3.92
N LYS A 34 1.39 12.57 3.25
CA LYS A 34 1.62 11.63 2.14
C LYS A 34 2.88 10.80 2.39
N PRO A 35 2.83 9.80 3.28
CA PRO A 35 3.97 8.95 3.58
C PRO A 35 4.33 8.06 2.38
N PHE A 36 5.62 7.85 2.19
CA PHE A 36 6.18 6.93 1.22
C PHE A 36 7.29 6.14 1.92
N TYR A 37 7.39 4.85 1.69
CA TYR A 37 8.33 4.02 2.42
C TYR A 37 9.29 3.30 1.48
N TRP A 38 10.55 3.24 1.87
CA TRP A 38 11.53 2.35 1.27
C TRP A 38 11.65 1.08 2.11
N VAL A 39 11.68 -0.05 1.44
CA VAL A 39 12.03 -1.34 2.05
C VAL A 39 13.53 -1.50 1.90
N VAL A 40 14.24 -1.53 3.01
CA VAL A 40 15.71 -1.53 3.04
C VAL A 40 16.26 -2.63 3.92
N ALA A 41 17.43 -3.15 3.54
CA ALA A 41 18.29 -3.91 4.43
C ALA A 41 19.20 -2.93 5.15
N ALA A 42 19.17 -2.94 6.48
CA ALA A 42 19.96 -2.03 7.31
C ALA A 42 20.44 -2.72 8.58
N ASP A 43 21.54 -2.19 9.15
CA ASP A 43 22.02 -2.61 10.46
C ASP A 43 20.97 -2.26 11.53
N VAL A 44 20.82 -3.15 12.51
CA VAL A 44 19.91 -2.97 13.65
C VAL A 44 20.23 -1.71 14.46
N ARG A 45 21.49 -1.36 14.56
CA ARG A 45 21.99 -0.20 15.33
C ARG A 45 21.74 1.14 14.63
N ALA A 46 21.54 1.13 13.29
CA ALA A 46 21.29 2.35 12.55
C ALA A 46 19.91 2.92 12.89
N SER A 47 19.79 4.25 12.93
CA SER A 47 18.49 4.93 13.11
C SER A 47 17.51 4.56 11.99
N ARG A 48 16.19 4.76 12.22
CA ARG A 48 15.15 4.35 11.27
C ARG A 48 15.39 4.88 9.86
N ASP A 49 15.68 6.16 9.73
CA ASP A 49 15.88 6.87 8.47
C ASP A 49 17.37 7.14 8.15
N GLY A 50 18.28 6.44 8.88
CA GLY A 50 19.73 6.56 8.75
C GLY A 50 20.30 5.72 7.60
N LYS A 51 21.61 5.43 7.69
CA LYS A 51 22.32 4.63 6.69
C LYS A 51 21.71 3.25 6.53
N PHE A 52 21.58 2.78 5.31
CA PHE A 52 21.15 1.44 4.95
C PHE A 52 22.19 0.79 4.04
N LEU A 53 22.18 -0.53 3.98
CA LEU A 53 23.08 -1.32 3.13
C LEU A 53 22.59 -1.36 1.70
N GLN A 54 21.29 -1.70 1.53
CA GLN A 54 20.67 -1.80 0.22
C GLN A 54 19.18 -1.46 0.27
N LYS A 55 18.69 -0.80 -0.76
CA LYS A 55 17.27 -0.58 -1.01
C LYS A 55 16.73 -1.76 -1.81
N ILE A 56 15.75 -2.47 -1.25
CA ILE A 56 15.11 -3.65 -1.86
C ILE A 56 13.88 -3.25 -2.67
N GLY A 57 13.22 -2.14 -2.27
CA GLY A 57 12.03 -1.71 -2.98
C GLY A 57 11.32 -0.54 -2.35
N THR A 58 10.10 -0.29 -2.81
CA THR A 58 9.25 0.82 -2.38
C THR A 58 7.86 0.35 -1.97
N TYR A 59 7.27 1.07 -1.03
CA TYR A 59 5.90 0.87 -0.57
C TYR A 59 5.16 2.19 -0.48
N ASN A 60 4.09 2.33 -1.25
CA ASN A 60 3.23 3.51 -1.25
C ASN A 60 1.83 3.13 -0.72
N PRO A 61 1.46 3.54 0.50
CA PRO A 61 0.15 3.26 1.09
C PRO A 61 -0.96 4.22 0.61
N ASN A 62 -0.61 5.32 -0.09
CA ASN A 62 -1.59 6.38 -0.43
C ASN A 62 -2.57 5.97 -1.54
N SER A 63 -2.31 4.88 -2.23
CA SER A 63 -3.20 4.32 -3.26
C SER A 63 -4.00 3.14 -2.72
N ASN A 64 -5.19 2.90 -3.26
CA ASN A 64 -5.96 1.70 -2.98
C ASN A 64 -6.24 0.95 -4.29
N PRO A 65 -5.69 -0.26 -4.47
CA PRO A 65 -4.76 -0.98 -3.57
C PRO A 65 -3.40 -0.31 -3.46
N ALA A 66 -2.70 -0.55 -2.33
CA ALA A 66 -1.36 -0.01 -2.10
C ALA A 66 -0.36 -0.48 -3.17
N GLN A 67 0.50 0.43 -3.61
CA GLN A 67 1.54 0.10 -4.59
C GLN A 67 2.78 -0.42 -3.86
N ILE A 68 3.25 -1.59 -4.30
CA ILE A 68 4.43 -2.25 -3.74
C ILE A 68 5.32 -2.65 -4.92
N GLU A 69 6.51 -2.10 -4.97
CA GLU A 69 7.55 -2.45 -5.94
C GLU A 69 8.71 -3.05 -5.16
N LEU A 70 9.00 -4.32 -5.40
CA LEU A 70 10.04 -5.06 -4.69
C LEU A 70 10.84 -5.90 -5.68
N ASP A 71 12.15 -5.88 -5.50
CA ASP A 71 13.05 -6.85 -6.11
C ASP A 71 13.03 -8.13 -5.27
N ILE A 72 12.39 -9.17 -5.85
CA ILE A 72 12.17 -10.45 -5.17
C ILE A 72 13.50 -11.16 -4.93
N ASP A 73 14.40 -11.15 -5.90
CA ASP A 73 15.65 -11.91 -5.84
C ASP A 73 16.63 -11.28 -4.85
N GLU A 74 16.71 -9.96 -4.82
CA GLU A 74 17.49 -9.23 -3.81
C GLU A 74 16.96 -9.48 -2.39
N ALA A 75 15.64 -9.45 -2.21
CA ALA A 75 15.04 -9.75 -0.92
C ALA A 75 15.35 -11.17 -0.44
N ILE A 76 15.35 -12.15 -1.35
CA ILE A 76 15.67 -13.55 -1.03
C ILE A 76 17.16 -13.67 -0.66
N LYS A 77 18.07 -13.02 -1.37
CA LYS A 77 19.50 -13.02 -1.02
C LYS A 77 19.72 -12.54 0.40
N TRP A 78 19.10 -11.42 0.78
CA TRP A 78 19.20 -10.92 2.16
C TRP A 78 18.62 -11.86 3.20
N LEU A 79 17.50 -12.52 2.92
CA LEU A 79 16.93 -13.55 3.80
C LEU A 79 17.86 -14.78 3.93
N GLN A 80 18.54 -15.16 2.84
CA GLN A 80 19.53 -16.26 2.86
C GLN A 80 20.77 -15.87 3.66
N PHE A 81 21.18 -14.61 3.65
CA PHE A 81 22.25 -14.09 4.50
C PHE A 81 21.85 -13.94 5.97
N GLY A 82 20.61 -14.28 6.31
CA GLY A 82 20.13 -14.23 7.70
C GLY A 82 19.54 -12.89 8.13
N ALA A 83 19.25 -11.99 7.20
CA ALA A 83 18.58 -10.74 7.53
C ALA A 83 17.16 -11.01 8.08
N GLN A 84 16.84 -10.42 9.24
CA GLN A 84 15.56 -10.60 9.88
C GLN A 84 14.57 -9.52 9.44
N PRO A 85 13.45 -9.86 8.81
CA PRO A 85 12.43 -8.88 8.48
C PRO A 85 11.65 -8.45 9.73
N THR A 86 11.40 -7.15 9.88
CA THR A 86 10.43 -6.65 10.85
C THR A 86 9.03 -7.17 10.49
N GLU A 87 8.10 -7.20 11.45
CA GLU A 87 6.76 -7.75 11.21
C GLU A 87 6.05 -7.08 10.01
N THR A 88 6.10 -5.75 9.93
CA THR A 88 5.52 -5.00 8.81
C THR A 88 6.20 -5.33 7.49
N ALA A 89 7.54 -5.38 7.46
CA ALA A 89 8.29 -5.77 6.26
C ALA A 89 7.94 -7.21 5.86
N ARG A 90 7.83 -8.14 6.80
CA ARG A 90 7.45 -9.53 6.56
C ARG A 90 6.09 -9.65 5.88
N ARG A 91 5.09 -8.86 6.31
CA ARG A 91 3.76 -8.80 5.69
C ARG A 91 3.83 -8.31 4.24
N ILE A 92 4.63 -7.26 3.98
CA ILE A 92 4.84 -6.71 2.62
C ILE A 92 5.56 -7.72 1.73
N LEU A 93 6.62 -8.37 2.21
CA LEU A 93 7.34 -9.42 1.51
C LEU A 93 6.45 -10.63 1.21
N SER A 94 5.60 -11.04 2.17
CA SER A 94 4.62 -12.11 1.98
C SER A 94 3.56 -11.73 0.94
N TYR A 95 3.11 -10.47 0.92
CA TYR A 95 2.15 -9.99 -0.07
C TYR A 95 2.66 -10.12 -1.52
N LYS A 96 3.95 -9.90 -1.74
CA LYS A 96 4.63 -10.05 -3.04
C LYS A 96 5.15 -11.47 -3.32
N GLY A 97 5.02 -12.39 -2.36
CA GLY A 97 5.40 -13.80 -2.53
C GLY A 97 6.87 -14.11 -2.23
N VAL A 98 7.66 -13.14 -1.76
CA VAL A 98 9.07 -13.36 -1.40
C VAL A 98 9.21 -14.46 -0.35
N MET A 99 8.37 -14.44 0.68
CA MET A 99 8.42 -15.46 1.74
C MET A 99 8.06 -16.86 1.23
N LEU A 100 7.13 -16.95 0.26
CA LEU A 100 6.77 -18.21 -0.37
C LEU A 100 7.93 -18.74 -1.22
N LYS A 101 8.51 -17.90 -2.08
CA LYS A 101 9.65 -18.28 -2.93
C LYS A 101 10.85 -18.71 -2.08
N TYR A 102 11.14 -17.98 -1.00
CA TYR A 102 12.19 -18.36 -0.03
C TYR A 102 11.93 -19.73 0.60
N HIS A 103 10.67 -20.01 1.01
CA HIS A 103 10.28 -21.30 1.57
C HIS A 103 10.44 -22.44 0.55
N LEU A 104 10.00 -22.25 -0.69
CA LEU A 104 10.12 -23.24 -1.76
C LEU A 104 11.59 -23.54 -2.08
N GLN A 105 12.45 -22.52 -2.14
CA GLN A 105 13.89 -22.69 -2.30
C GLN A 105 14.51 -23.47 -1.13
N GLY A 106 14.03 -23.26 0.10
CA GLY A 106 14.39 -24.06 1.26
C GLY A 106 14.00 -25.53 1.12
N GLY A 107 12.85 -25.81 0.50
CA GLY A 107 12.40 -27.16 0.16
C GLY A 107 13.31 -27.84 -0.87
N VAL A 108 13.71 -27.10 -1.91
CA VAL A 108 14.65 -27.58 -2.94
C VAL A 108 16.02 -27.90 -2.32
N LYS A 109 16.55 -27.01 -1.47
CA LYS A 109 17.83 -27.24 -0.75
C LYS A 109 17.81 -28.48 0.15
N LYS A 110 16.64 -28.83 0.71
CA LYS A 110 16.44 -30.01 1.54
C LYS A 110 16.12 -31.29 0.73
N GLY A 111 16.01 -31.19 -0.59
CA GLY A 111 15.65 -32.32 -1.46
C GLY A 111 14.18 -32.75 -1.42
N ALA A 112 13.31 -31.98 -0.79
CA ALA A 112 11.87 -32.28 -0.69
C ALA A 112 11.07 -31.91 -1.95
N LEU A 113 11.59 -31.01 -2.78
CA LEU A 113 10.97 -30.52 -4.02
C LEU A 113 12.01 -30.43 -5.12
N THR A 114 11.59 -30.65 -6.37
CA THR A 114 12.40 -30.30 -7.53
C THR A 114 12.27 -28.80 -7.83
N GLN A 115 13.26 -28.23 -8.53
CA GLN A 115 13.23 -26.81 -8.89
C GLN A 115 11.99 -26.49 -9.75
N GLU A 116 11.67 -27.33 -10.71
CA GLU A 116 10.51 -27.17 -11.59
C GLU A 116 9.18 -27.12 -10.83
N GLN A 117 9.03 -28.01 -9.83
CA GLN A 117 7.84 -28.02 -8.97
C GLN A 117 7.74 -26.76 -8.11
N ALA A 118 8.86 -26.23 -7.64
CA ALA A 118 8.88 -24.99 -6.87
C ALA A 118 8.47 -23.80 -7.72
N ASP A 119 8.99 -23.71 -8.94
CA ASP A 119 8.67 -22.63 -9.86
C ASP A 119 7.21 -22.70 -10.32
N ALA A 120 6.70 -23.88 -10.66
CA ALA A 120 5.29 -24.07 -11.01
C ALA A 120 4.32 -23.66 -9.87
N LYS A 121 4.64 -23.98 -8.62
CA LYS A 121 3.85 -23.57 -7.46
C LYS A 121 3.89 -22.06 -7.25
N PHE A 122 5.03 -21.43 -7.47
CA PHE A 122 5.16 -19.99 -7.35
C PHE A 122 4.36 -19.24 -8.42
N GLU A 123 4.45 -19.69 -9.68
CA GLU A 123 3.67 -19.12 -10.79
C GLU A 123 2.16 -19.26 -10.61
N ALA A 124 1.70 -20.43 -10.15
CA ALA A 124 0.28 -20.65 -9.87
C ALA A 124 -0.23 -19.66 -8.81
N TRP A 125 0.53 -19.48 -7.73
CA TRP A 125 0.21 -18.51 -6.68
C TRP A 125 0.21 -17.07 -7.20
N GLN A 126 1.18 -16.72 -8.04
CA GLN A 126 1.28 -15.38 -8.62
C GLN A 126 0.06 -15.05 -9.48
N LYS A 127 -0.35 -15.96 -10.37
CA LYS A 127 -1.56 -15.82 -11.22
C LYS A 127 -2.83 -15.62 -10.37
N GLU A 128 -3.01 -16.43 -9.33
CA GLU A 128 -4.15 -16.29 -8.41
C GLU A 128 -4.15 -14.93 -7.70
N LYS A 129 -2.98 -14.47 -7.29
CA LYS A 129 -2.82 -13.19 -6.59
C LYS A 129 -3.10 -12.00 -7.51
N GLU A 130 -2.63 -12.05 -8.74
CA GLU A 130 -2.88 -11.02 -9.75
C GLU A 130 -4.37 -10.92 -10.07
N GLN A 131 -5.07 -12.04 -10.24
CA GLN A 131 -6.52 -12.05 -10.44
C GLN A 131 -7.26 -11.37 -9.27
N LYS A 132 -6.89 -11.66 -8.03
CA LYS A 132 -7.48 -11.02 -6.84
C LYS A 132 -7.22 -9.50 -6.82
N ILE A 133 -6.05 -9.06 -7.25
CA ILE A 133 -5.71 -7.64 -7.31
C ILE A 133 -6.50 -6.93 -8.41
N VAL A 134 -6.63 -7.54 -9.58
CA VAL A 134 -7.41 -7.01 -10.70
C VAL A 134 -8.89 -6.91 -10.32
N ALA A 135 -9.48 -7.97 -9.79
CA ALA A 135 -10.87 -7.97 -9.32
C ALA A 135 -11.13 -6.87 -8.28
N LYS A 136 -10.19 -6.65 -7.34
CA LYS A 136 -10.30 -5.56 -6.38
C LYS A 136 -10.23 -4.18 -7.03
N LYS A 137 -9.33 -3.98 -8.00
CA LYS A 137 -9.24 -2.71 -8.75
C LYS A 137 -10.54 -2.41 -9.50
N GLU A 138 -11.11 -3.41 -10.16
CA GLU A 138 -12.37 -3.27 -10.89
C GLU A 138 -13.54 -2.95 -9.95
N SER A 139 -13.65 -3.64 -8.82
CA SER A 139 -14.71 -3.36 -7.84
C SER A 139 -14.62 -1.94 -7.30
N LEU A 140 -13.41 -1.45 -7.00
CA LEU A 140 -13.17 -0.08 -6.56
C LEU A 140 -13.47 0.95 -7.66
N HIS A 141 -13.16 0.63 -8.91
CA HIS A 141 -13.49 1.49 -10.04
C HIS A 141 -15.00 1.58 -10.26
N LYS A 142 -15.71 0.43 -10.27
CA LYS A 142 -17.18 0.38 -10.36
C LYS A 142 -17.83 1.19 -9.25
N GLY A 143 -17.38 1.02 -8.00
CA GLY A 143 -17.90 1.79 -6.86
C GLY A 143 -17.67 3.30 -6.97
N LYS A 144 -16.53 3.73 -7.51
CA LYS A 144 -16.27 5.17 -7.75
C LYS A 144 -17.15 5.74 -8.87
N VAL A 145 -17.38 4.97 -9.93
CA VAL A 145 -18.24 5.37 -11.06
C VAL A 145 -19.69 5.47 -10.61
N SER A 146 -20.22 4.48 -9.85
CA SER A 146 -21.59 4.53 -9.34
C SER A 146 -21.81 5.71 -8.38
N ALA A 147 -20.89 5.93 -7.42
CA ALA A 147 -20.97 7.06 -6.52
C ALA A 147 -20.93 8.42 -7.24
N LYS A 148 -20.11 8.53 -8.30
CA LYS A 148 -20.08 9.74 -9.14
C LYS A 148 -21.38 9.93 -9.90
N GLN A 149 -21.96 8.87 -10.45
CA GLN A 149 -23.25 8.94 -11.15
C GLN A 149 -24.39 9.34 -10.21
N GLU A 150 -24.41 8.82 -9.00
CA GLU A 150 -25.38 9.17 -7.96
C GLU A 150 -25.24 10.65 -7.56
N SER A 151 -24.03 11.13 -7.34
CA SER A 151 -23.79 12.54 -7.02
C SER A 151 -24.24 13.48 -8.14
N VAL A 152 -23.97 13.14 -9.42
CA VAL A 152 -24.42 13.93 -10.57
C VAL A 152 -25.93 13.93 -10.68
N LYS A 153 -26.61 12.78 -10.46
CA LYS A 153 -28.07 12.71 -10.46
C LYS A 153 -28.70 13.57 -9.34
N ALA A 154 -28.11 13.50 -8.14
CA ALA A 154 -28.55 14.30 -7.00
C ALA A 154 -28.37 15.81 -7.28
N GLU A 155 -27.27 16.21 -7.88
CA GLU A 155 -27.00 17.58 -8.28
C GLU A 155 -27.98 18.08 -9.35
N GLN A 156 -28.25 17.25 -10.35
CA GLN A 156 -29.24 17.56 -11.40
C GLN A 156 -30.64 17.74 -10.79
N ALA A 157 -31.06 16.86 -9.90
CA ALA A 157 -32.34 16.96 -9.21
C ALA A 157 -32.42 18.23 -8.33
N TYR A 158 -31.36 18.58 -7.62
CA TYR A 158 -31.28 19.82 -6.86
C TYR A 158 -31.36 21.05 -7.74
N ASN A 159 -30.64 21.07 -8.85
CA ASN A 159 -30.63 22.18 -9.81
C ASN A 159 -32.00 22.35 -10.50
N GLN A 160 -32.71 21.28 -10.78
CA GLN A 160 -34.08 21.33 -11.31
C GLN A 160 -35.02 21.98 -10.30
N LYS A 161 -35.05 21.49 -9.05
CA LYS A 161 -35.86 22.09 -7.97
C LYS A 161 -35.54 23.56 -7.75
N ARG A 162 -34.29 23.95 -7.83
CA ARG A 162 -33.88 25.35 -7.71
C ARG A 162 -34.40 26.22 -8.88
N LYS A 163 -34.36 25.69 -10.10
CA LYS A 163 -34.90 26.41 -11.30
C LYS A 163 -36.42 26.57 -11.18
N GLU A 164 -37.12 25.51 -10.77
CA GLU A 164 -38.59 25.54 -10.53
C GLU A 164 -38.96 26.56 -9.46
N ALA A 165 -38.23 26.60 -8.35
CA ALA A 165 -38.46 27.58 -7.29
C ALA A 165 -38.13 29.00 -7.72
N GLN A 166 -37.13 29.19 -8.57
CA GLN A 166 -36.84 30.51 -9.16
C GLN A 166 -37.93 30.97 -10.16
N ALA A 167 -38.40 30.01 -11.00
CA ALA A 167 -39.48 30.30 -11.94
C ALA A 167 -40.79 30.65 -11.21
N ALA A 168 -41.14 29.93 -10.14
CA ALA A 168 -42.29 30.21 -9.31
C ALA A 168 -42.22 31.61 -8.67
N LYS A 169 -41.04 31.98 -8.10
CA LYS A 169 -40.85 33.34 -7.55
C LYS A 169 -40.89 34.44 -8.61
N ALA A 170 -40.41 34.17 -9.82
CA ALA A 170 -40.48 35.14 -10.92
C ALA A 170 -41.94 35.35 -11.40
N GLN A 171 -42.76 34.28 -11.38
CA GLN A 171 -44.20 34.40 -11.70
C GLN A 171 -44.98 35.14 -10.61
N GLU A 172 -44.66 34.92 -9.34
CA GLU A 172 -45.24 35.67 -8.22
C GLU A 172 -44.89 37.16 -8.24
N ALA A 173 -43.64 37.50 -8.58
CA ALA A 173 -43.17 38.87 -8.76
C ALA A 173 -43.79 39.59 -9.96
N THR A 174 -44.23 38.87 -10.99
CA THR A 174 -44.92 39.46 -12.15
C THR A 174 -46.45 39.57 -11.92
N ALA A 175 -47.01 38.79 -11.00
CA ALA A 175 -48.43 38.85 -10.65
C ALA A 175 -48.75 40.02 -9.67
N ALA A 176 -47.83 40.35 -8.77
CA ALA A 176 -48.03 41.41 -7.78
C ALA A 176 -48.27 42.83 -8.39
N PRO A 177 -47.62 43.30 -9.47
CA PRO A 177 -47.89 44.63 -10.04
C PRO A 177 -49.22 44.72 -10.80
N ALA A 178 -49.85 43.58 -11.18
CA ALA A 178 -51.13 43.60 -11.90
C ALA A 178 -52.33 43.75 -10.96
N GLU A 179 -52.24 43.35 -9.72
CA GLU A 179 -53.30 43.57 -8.72
C GLU A 179 -53.30 45.02 -8.17
N GLU A 180 -52.15 45.67 -8.04
CA GLU A 180 -52.08 47.10 -7.64
C GLU A 180 -52.58 48.03 -8.75
N ALA A 181 -52.40 47.69 -10.03
CA ALA A 181 -52.92 48.51 -11.15
C ALA A 181 -54.45 48.41 -11.27
N SER A 182 -55.08 47.26 -10.94
CA SER A 182 -56.52 47.08 -11.00
C SER A 182 -57.27 47.72 -9.79
N ALA A 183 -56.60 47.94 -8.67
CA ALA A 183 -57.15 48.60 -7.50
C ALA A 183 -57.20 50.12 -7.64
N GLN A 184 -56.33 50.70 -8.45
CA GLN A 184 -56.31 52.16 -8.69
C GLN A 184 -57.34 52.64 -9.76
N GLU A 185 -57.83 51.77 -10.63
CA GLU A 185 -58.89 52.12 -11.61
C GLU A 185 -60.31 52.04 -11.04
N SER A 186 -60.50 51.48 -9.84
CA SER A 186 -61.82 51.38 -9.20
C SER A 186 -62.14 52.55 -8.22
N GLU A 187 -61.22 53.48 -7.99
CA GLU A 187 -61.39 54.65 -7.13
C GLU A 187 -61.38 56.00 -7.86
N ALA A 188 -61.51 56.09 -9.21
CA ALA A 188 -61.54 57.32 -9.99
C ALA A 188 -62.92 57.59 -10.54
#